data_fac7251fd267348a02c3eba47b0abc53
#
_entry.id   fac7251fd267348a02c3eba47b0abc53
#
_cell.length_a   1.000
_cell.length_b   1.000
_cell.length_c   1.000
_cell.angle_alpha   90.00
_cell.angle_beta   90.00
_cell.angle_gamma   90.00
#
_symmetry.space_group_name_H-M   'P 1'
#
loop_
_entity.id
_entity.type
_entity.pdbx_description
1 polymer ?
#
loop_
_entity_poly.entity_id
_entity_poly.type
_entity_poly.pdbx_seq_one_letter_code
_entity_poly.pdbx_strand_id
1 'polypeptide(L)'
;WSSDVCSSDLGLVEQQVANAIHSLLDTDANLAIDVQFKDNAVNQYERDIDEGLTLILARRHPAAIDLRMVIAMSKANTDLERIGDEAAKIARIAQNLCEEGGSPRGYMETRHIGNQVRVMIHDALDAFARLDADQALRVLLADADIDREYQSATRTLMTYMIEDPRHIARVINVMWVLRSLERIGDHARNIAEQVIYMAKGFDARHTKI
;
A
#
# COMPACT_ATOMS: atom_id res chain seq x y z
N TRP A 1 -1.33 -24.58 8.23
CA TRP A 1 -0.81 -23.22 8.03
C TRP A 1 -1.22 -22.42 9.23
N SER A 2 -0.26 -21.98 10.01
CA SER A 2 -0.53 -21.21 11.22
C SER A 2 -1.04 -19.83 10.79
N SER A 3 -2.22 -19.45 11.25
CA SER A 3 -2.80 -18.11 11.10
C SER A 3 -1.87 -17.01 11.65
N ASP A 4 -0.88 -17.39 12.43
CA ASP A 4 0.06 -16.50 13.11
C ASP A 4 1.11 -15.89 12.16
N VAL A 5 1.52 -16.59 11.09
CA VAL A 5 2.48 -16.05 10.10
C VAL A 5 1.81 -14.97 9.25
N CYS A 6 0.62 -15.20 8.72
CA CYS A 6 -0.09 -14.18 7.95
C CYS A 6 -0.42 -12.92 8.77
N SER A 7 -0.82 -13.06 10.04
CA SER A 7 -1.19 -11.89 10.85
C SER A 7 0.01 -11.02 11.25
N SER A 8 1.20 -11.61 11.44
CA SER A 8 2.42 -10.83 11.71
C SER A 8 2.88 -10.02 10.51
N ASP A 9 2.78 -10.59 9.30
CA ASP A 9 3.29 -9.98 8.07
C ASP A 9 2.36 -8.86 7.57
N LEU A 10 1.04 -9.06 7.67
CA LEU A 10 0.05 -8.04 7.36
C LEU A 10 0.23 -6.80 8.24
N GLY A 11 0.48 -6.98 9.55
CA GLY A 11 0.78 -5.90 10.49
C GLY A 11 2.09 -5.17 10.20
N LEU A 12 3.09 -5.86 9.63
CA LEU A 12 4.38 -5.27 9.29
C LEU A 12 4.25 -4.23 8.15
N VAL A 13 3.55 -4.60 7.07
CA VAL A 13 3.34 -3.71 5.92
C VAL A 13 2.49 -2.49 6.30
N GLU A 14 1.42 -2.69 7.07
CA GLU A 14 0.59 -1.59 7.59
C GLU A 14 1.43 -0.61 8.44
N GLN A 15 2.27 -1.14 9.33
CA GLN A 15 3.15 -0.32 10.16
C GLN A 15 4.23 0.39 9.34
N GLN A 16 4.75 -0.26 8.29
CA GLN A 16 5.75 0.34 7.40
C GLN A 16 5.17 1.55 6.66
N VAL A 17 3.96 1.45 6.12
CA VAL A 17 3.26 2.57 5.47
C VAL A 17 2.97 3.70 6.48
N ALA A 18 2.49 3.36 7.68
CA ALA A 18 2.26 4.35 8.73
C ALA A 18 3.53 5.11 9.09
N ASN A 19 4.63 4.40 9.29
CA ASN A 19 5.93 4.99 9.62
C ASN A 19 6.49 5.84 8.48
N ALA A 20 6.33 5.42 7.22
CA ALA A 20 6.74 6.20 6.06
C ALA A 20 6.00 7.55 5.98
N ILE A 21 4.69 7.55 6.23
CA ILE A 21 3.89 8.78 6.27
C ILE A 21 4.33 9.68 7.45
N HIS A 22 4.50 9.10 8.65
CA HIS A 22 4.94 9.85 9.83
C HIS A 22 6.33 10.44 9.64
N SER A 23 7.28 9.71 9.05
CA SER A 23 8.62 10.22 8.79
C SER A 23 8.63 11.50 7.96
N LEU A 24 7.70 11.63 7.00
CA LEU A 24 7.52 12.84 6.21
C LEU A 24 6.86 13.95 7.01
N LEU A 25 5.73 13.65 7.68
CA LEU A 25 4.90 14.66 8.36
C LEU A 25 5.60 15.27 9.57
N ASP A 26 6.37 14.46 10.29
CA ASP A 26 7.10 14.83 11.50
C ASP A 26 8.56 15.24 11.21
N THR A 27 8.97 15.16 9.94
CA THR A 27 10.33 15.46 9.49
C THR A 27 11.38 14.61 10.24
N ASP A 28 11.09 13.31 10.43
CA ASP A 28 11.93 12.36 11.16
C ASP A 28 12.79 11.51 10.20
N ALA A 29 14.03 11.93 9.98
CA ALA A 29 14.97 11.22 9.13
C ALA A 29 15.35 9.84 9.67
N ASN A 30 15.39 9.64 11.01
CA ASN A 30 15.73 8.35 11.61
C ASN A 30 14.61 7.32 11.34
N LEU A 31 13.36 7.75 11.48
CA LEU A 31 12.21 6.92 11.15
C LEU A 31 12.19 6.55 9.66
N ALA A 32 12.56 7.51 8.78
CA ALA A 32 12.67 7.25 7.35
C ALA A 32 13.74 6.19 7.02
N ILE A 33 14.88 6.22 7.68
CA ILE A 33 15.94 5.21 7.53
C ILE A 33 15.47 3.84 8.05
N ASP A 34 14.79 3.79 9.19
CA ASP A 34 14.25 2.54 9.76
C ASP A 34 13.25 1.86 8.80
N VAL A 35 12.35 2.63 8.17
CA VAL A 35 11.43 2.11 7.15
C VAL A 35 12.17 1.49 5.97
N GLN A 36 13.19 2.17 5.43
CA GLN A 36 13.98 1.66 4.32
C GLN A 36 14.74 0.37 4.70
N PHE A 37 15.22 0.26 5.92
CA PHE A 37 15.90 -0.95 6.39
C PHE A 37 14.95 -2.13 6.55
N LYS A 38 13.74 -1.90 7.08
CA LYS A 38 12.71 -2.92 7.30
C LYS A 38 12.11 -3.48 6.01
N ASP A 39 12.25 -2.78 4.91
CA ASP A 39 11.81 -3.24 3.58
C ASP A 39 12.46 -4.58 3.20
N ASN A 40 13.71 -4.80 3.59
CA ASN A 40 14.37 -6.09 3.40
C ASN A 40 13.65 -7.27 4.09
N ALA A 41 12.97 -7.01 5.21
CA ALA A 41 12.19 -8.04 5.90
C ALA A 41 10.91 -8.37 5.10
N VAL A 42 10.21 -7.38 4.55
CA VAL A 42 9.04 -7.59 3.68
C VAL A 42 9.43 -8.43 2.46
N ASN A 43 10.53 -8.09 1.80
CA ASN A 43 11.06 -8.84 0.67
C ASN A 43 11.49 -10.28 1.03
N GLN A 44 11.90 -10.54 2.27
CA GLN A 44 12.17 -11.91 2.72
C GLN A 44 10.88 -12.69 2.93
N TYR A 45 9.88 -12.09 3.55
CA TYR A 45 8.56 -12.73 3.73
C TYR A 45 7.89 -13.06 2.41
N GLU A 46 7.97 -12.17 1.40
CA GLU A 46 7.46 -12.47 0.07
C GLU A 46 8.06 -13.78 -0.48
N ARG A 47 9.39 -13.92 -0.41
CA ARG A 47 10.08 -15.13 -0.88
C ARG A 47 9.67 -16.38 -0.10
N ASP A 48 9.57 -16.28 1.23
CA ASP A 48 9.22 -17.40 2.10
C ASP A 48 7.77 -17.89 1.83
N ILE A 49 6.85 -16.95 1.57
CA ILE A 49 5.46 -17.26 1.19
C ILE A 49 5.41 -17.93 -0.18
N ASP A 50 6.10 -17.40 -1.18
CA ASP A 50 6.13 -17.94 -2.54
C ASP A 50 6.75 -19.35 -2.58
N GLU A 51 7.80 -19.60 -1.80
CA GLU A 51 8.35 -20.95 -1.62
C GLU A 51 7.33 -21.89 -0.97
N GLY A 52 6.65 -21.44 0.07
CA GLY A 52 5.58 -22.19 0.74
C GLY A 52 4.43 -22.55 -0.21
N LEU A 53 3.96 -21.60 -1.01
CA LEU A 53 2.91 -21.81 -2.01
C LEU A 53 3.36 -22.79 -3.10
N THR A 54 4.60 -22.67 -3.57
CA THR A 54 5.19 -23.59 -4.54
C THR A 54 5.25 -25.03 -4.00
N LEU A 55 5.64 -25.21 -2.73
CA LEU A 55 5.65 -26.53 -2.09
C LEU A 55 4.24 -27.14 -1.95
N ILE A 56 3.22 -26.30 -1.67
CA ILE A 56 1.82 -26.76 -1.63
C ILE A 56 1.39 -27.26 -3.00
N LEU A 57 1.66 -26.51 -4.07
CA LEU A 57 1.34 -26.91 -5.43
C LEU A 57 2.03 -28.24 -5.81
N ALA A 58 3.34 -28.36 -5.50
CA ALA A 58 4.12 -29.54 -5.86
C ALA A 58 3.71 -30.81 -5.10
N ARG A 59 3.33 -30.68 -3.80
CA ARG A 59 3.10 -31.84 -2.92
C ARG A 59 1.63 -32.24 -2.81
N ARG A 60 0.71 -31.27 -2.88
CA ARG A 60 -0.72 -31.51 -2.60
C ARG A 60 -1.59 -31.56 -3.84
N HIS A 61 -1.08 -31.10 -5.01
CA HIS A 61 -1.86 -31.04 -6.26
C HIS A 61 -3.25 -30.45 -6.05
N PRO A 62 -3.37 -29.21 -5.50
CA PRO A 62 -4.66 -28.64 -5.14
C PRO A 62 -5.54 -28.53 -6.38
N ALA A 63 -6.84 -28.75 -6.22
CA ALA A 63 -7.83 -28.70 -7.29
C ALA A 63 -8.93 -27.66 -6.99
N ALA A 64 -9.49 -27.11 -8.05
CA ALA A 64 -10.65 -26.20 -7.99
C ALA A 64 -10.48 -25.07 -6.95
N ILE A 65 -11.17 -25.15 -5.82
CA ILE A 65 -11.21 -24.08 -4.80
C ILE A 65 -9.83 -23.89 -4.16
N ASP A 66 -9.13 -24.96 -3.82
CA ASP A 66 -7.80 -24.87 -3.20
C ASP A 66 -6.78 -24.25 -4.15
N LEU A 67 -6.81 -24.61 -5.44
CA LEU A 67 -5.94 -24.00 -6.45
C LEU A 67 -6.24 -22.51 -6.61
N ARG A 68 -7.52 -22.12 -6.61
CA ARG A 68 -7.92 -20.71 -6.66
C ARG A 68 -7.36 -19.93 -5.47
N MET A 69 -7.44 -20.50 -4.27
CA MET A 69 -6.91 -19.89 -3.05
C MET A 69 -5.38 -19.67 -3.15
N VAL A 70 -4.63 -20.69 -3.59
CA VAL A 70 -3.17 -20.56 -3.76
C VAL A 70 -2.81 -19.47 -4.77
N ILE A 71 -3.52 -19.38 -5.89
CA ILE A 71 -3.28 -18.33 -6.91
C ILE A 71 -3.60 -16.94 -6.35
N ALA A 72 -4.71 -16.79 -5.62
CA ALA A 72 -5.08 -15.52 -5.03
C ALA A 72 -4.09 -15.06 -3.94
N MET A 73 -3.62 -16.01 -3.12
CA MET A 73 -2.57 -15.75 -2.11
C MET A 73 -1.26 -15.27 -2.74
N SER A 74 -0.80 -15.92 -3.82
CA SER A 74 0.42 -15.51 -4.53
C SER A 74 0.29 -14.08 -5.09
N LYS A 75 -0.87 -13.73 -5.66
CA LYS A 75 -1.11 -12.37 -6.15
C LYS A 75 -1.15 -11.34 -5.02
N ALA A 76 -1.85 -11.66 -3.93
CA ALA A 76 -1.91 -10.77 -2.77
C ALA A 76 -0.52 -10.57 -2.14
N ASN A 77 0.33 -11.62 -2.11
CA ASN A 77 1.71 -11.55 -1.67
C ASN A 77 2.53 -10.54 -2.50
N THR A 78 2.40 -10.60 -3.83
CA THR A 78 3.03 -9.61 -4.72
C THR A 78 2.51 -8.19 -4.48
N ASP A 79 1.21 -8.00 -4.26
CA ASP A 79 0.66 -6.68 -3.97
C ASP A 79 1.16 -6.15 -2.61
N LEU A 80 1.36 -7.00 -1.60
CA LEU A 80 1.96 -6.63 -0.30
C LEU A 80 3.41 -6.14 -0.43
N GLU A 81 4.23 -6.84 -1.20
CA GLU A 81 5.61 -6.40 -1.50
C GLU A 81 5.59 -5.03 -2.20
N ARG A 82 4.71 -4.83 -3.17
CA ARG A 82 4.56 -3.52 -3.85
C ARG A 82 4.16 -2.40 -2.90
N ILE A 83 3.30 -2.66 -1.93
CA ILE A 83 2.97 -1.69 -0.87
C ILE A 83 4.22 -1.34 -0.07
N GLY A 84 5.03 -2.31 0.33
CA GLY A 84 6.31 -2.11 1.01
C GLY A 84 7.29 -1.26 0.19
N ASP A 85 7.48 -1.60 -1.07
CA ASP A 85 8.30 -0.84 -2.03
C ASP A 85 7.89 0.64 -2.11
N GLU A 86 6.59 0.93 -2.21
CA GLU A 86 6.10 2.31 -2.27
C GLU A 86 6.29 3.03 -0.92
N ALA A 87 6.11 2.34 0.22
CA ALA A 87 6.41 2.90 1.53
C ALA A 87 7.91 3.25 1.68
N ALA A 88 8.81 2.38 1.22
CA ALA A 88 10.25 2.66 1.19
C ALA A 88 10.60 3.86 0.29
N LYS A 89 9.90 4.03 -0.85
CA LYS A 89 10.06 5.23 -1.71
C LYS A 89 9.63 6.51 -1.00
N ILE A 90 8.48 6.49 -0.30
CA ILE A 90 8.01 7.62 0.52
C ILE A 90 9.06 7.97 1.57
N ALA A 91 9.59 6.98 2.30
CA ALA A 91 10.60 7.19 3.33
C ALA A 91 11.89 7.80 2.77
N ARG A 92 12.35 7.35 1.59
CA ARG A 92 13.53 7.93 0.92
C ARG A 92 13.30 9.39 0.55
N ILE A 93 12.14 9.74 0.03
CA ILE A 93 11.79 11.12 -0.29
C ILE A 93 11.70 11.96 1.01
N ALA A 94 11.11 11.41 2.08
CA ALA A 94 11.03 12.05 3.38
C ALA A 94 12.42 12.38 3.93
N GLN A 95 13.36 11.45 3.85
CA GLN A 95 14.76 11.68 4.26
C GLN A 95 15.38 12.85 3.50
N ASN A 96 15.27 12.88 2.17
CA ASN A 96 15.81 13.97 1.34
C ASN A 96 15.17 15.31 1.71
N LEU A 97 13.86 15.35 1.92
CA LEU A 97 13.13 16.56 2.31
C LEU A 97 13.50 17.06 3.72
N CYS A 98 13.88 16.14 4.63
CA CYS A 98 14.41 16.51 5.95
C CYS A 98 15.77 17.21 5.83
N GLU A 99 16.65 16.69 4.98
CA GLU A 99 18.01 17.25 4.77
C GLU A 99 17.98 18.63 4.09
N GLU A 100 17.04 18.86 3.17
CA GLU A 100 16.85 20.14 2.48
C GLU A 100 16.34 21.26 3.40
N GLY A 101 15.65 20.93 4.51
CA GLY A 101 14.99 21.90 5.38
C GLY A 101 13.88 22.69 4.68
N GLY A 102 13.11 23.49 5.40
CA GLY A 102 12.12 24.39 4.82
C GLY A 102 10.66 24.11 5.17
N SER A 103 9.73 24.92 4.62
CA SER A 103 8.30 24.88 4.95
C SER A 103 7.59 23.61 4.43
N PRO A 104 6.73 22.97 5.23
CA PRO A 104 6.02 21.75 4.86
C PRO A 104 4.79 22.02 3.95
N ARG A 105 4.96 22.69 2.80
CA ARG A 105 3.86 22.88 1.85
C ARG A 105 3.45 21.56 1.22
N GLY A 106 2.14 21.27 1.18
CA GLY A 106 1.56 20.03 0.65
C GLY A 106 1.48 18.88 1.66
N TYR A 107 1.92 19.09 2.90
CA TYR A 107 1.85 18.05 3.94
C TYR A 107 0.42 17.83 4.46
N MET A 108 -0.46 18.82 4.33
CA MET A 108 -1.88 18.67 4.69
C MET A 108 -2.57 17.67 3.75
N GLU A 109 -2.33 17.80 2.45
CA GLU A 109 -2.84 16.91 1.41
C GLU A 109 -2.28 15.49 1.60
N THR A 110 -0.98 15.38 1.86
CA THR A 110 -0.33 14.09 2.14
C THR A 110 -0.90 13.42 3.40
N ARG A 111 -1.13 14.19 4.47
CA ARG A 111 -1.74 13.67 5.71
C ARG A 111 -3.14 13.13 5.45
N HIS A 112 -3.95 13.86 4.70
CA HIS A 112 -5.32 13.48 4.41
C HIS A 112 -5.39 12.17 3.62
N ILE A 113 -4.71 12.11 2.47
CA ILE A 113 -4.67 10.91 1.62
C ILE A 113 -3.98 9.75 2.36
N GLY A 114 -2.90 10.02 3.08
CA GLY A 114 -2.19 9.00 3.84
C GLY A 114 -3.06 8.32 4.91
N ASN A 115 -3.93 9.07 5.59
CA ASN A 115 -4.88 8.50 6.55
C ASN A 115 -5.92 7.61 5.86
N GLN A 116 -6.45 8.03 4.70
CA GLN A 116 -7.41 7.23 3.93
C GLN A 116 -6.78 5.93 3.43
N VAL A 117 -5.57 6.01 2.87
CA VAL A 117 -4.81 4.85 2.38
C VAL A 117 -4.52 3.86 3.53
N ARG A 118 -4.15 4.34 4.72
CA ARG A 118 -3.94 3.46 5.90
C ARG A 118 -5.21 2.69 6.28
N VAL A 119 -6.36 3.37 6.31
CA VAL A 119 -7.66 2.72 6.58
C VAL A 119 -7.97 1.69 5.49
N MET A 120 -7.73 2.03 4.23
CA MET A 120 -7.97 1.15 3.11
C MET A 120 -7.11 -0.12 3.15
N ILE A 121 -5.80 0.02 3.50
CA ILE A 121 -4.90 -1.13 3.69
C ILE A 121 -5.43 -2.01 4.83
N HIS A 122 -5.70 -1.42 5.99
CA HIS A 122 -6.22 -2.14 7.14
C HIS A 122 -7.47 -2.97 6.78
N ASP A 123 -8.44 -2.33 6.14
CA ASP A 123 -9.69 -2.98 5.73
C ASP A 123 -9.46 -4.09 4.67
N ALA A 124 -8.53 -3.89 3.74
CA ALA A 124 -8.18 -4.90 2.75
C ALA A 124 -7.53 -6.14 3.38
N LEU A 125 -6.61 -5.92 4.32
CA LEU A 125 -5.91 -6.98 5.03
C LEU A 125 -6.84 -7.75 5.99
N ASP A 126 -7.72 -7.06 6.69
CA ASP A 126 -8.73 -7.68 7.56
C ASP A 126 -9.74 -8.49 6.71
N ALA A 127 -10.20 -7.94 5.59
CA ALA A 127 -11.05 -8.66 4.63
C ALA A 127 -10.34 -9.92 4.10
N PHE A 128 -9.04 -9.83 3.80
CA PHE A 128 -8.25 -10.96 3.34
C PHE A 128 -8.11 -12.05 4.40
N ALA A 129 -7.80 -11.67 5.64
CA ALA A 129 -7.65 -12.62 6.75
C ALA A 129 -8.95 -13.37 7.08
N ARG A 130 -10.10 -12.70 6.90
CA ARG A 130 -11.44 -13.26 7.20
C ARG A 130 -12.18 -13.80 5.99
N LEU A 131 -11.66 -13.62 4.78
CA LEU A 131 -12.36 -13.88 3.51
C LEU A 131 -13.72 -13.14 3.43
N ASP A 132 -13.77 -11.90 3.96
CA ASP A 132 -14.97 -11.07 4.00
C ASP A 132 -15.15 -10.30 2.68
N ALA A 133 -15.99 -10.84 1.79
CA ALA A 133 -16.27 -10.24 0.49
C ALA A 133 -17.03 -8.90 0.58
N ASP A 134 -17.79 -8.67 1.64
CA ASP A 134 -18.56 -7.43 1.80
C ASP A 134 -17.63 -6.30 2.30
N GLN A 135 -16.67 -6.61 3.16
CA GLN A 135 -15.61 -5.67 3.53
C GLN A 135 -14.72 -5.37 2.32
N ALA A 136 -14.31 -6.37 1.57
CA ALA A 136 -13.55 -6.20 0.34
C ALA A 136 -14.26 -5.29 -0.68
N LEU A 137 -15.58 -5.39 -0.82
CA LEU A 137 -16.37 -4.51 -1.68
C LEU A 137 -16.31 -3.04 -1.23
N ARG A 138 -16.32 -2.79 0.10
CA ARG A 138 -16.17 -1.41 0.63
C ARG A 138 -14.80 -0.82 0.29
N VAL A 139 -13.73 -1.62 0.33
CA VAL A 139 -12.38 -1.22 -0.10
C VAL A 139 -12.38 -0.80 -1.57
N LEU A 140 -13.02 -1.56 -2.46
CA LEU A 140 -13.12 -1.21 -3.87
C LEU A 140 -13.83 0.14 -4.10
N LEU A 141 -14.83 0.45 -3.29
CA LEU A 141 -15.56 1.72 -3.40
C LEU A 141 -14.74 2.90 -2.86
N ALA A 142 -13.95 2.69 -1.81
CA ALA A 142 -13.09 3.72 -1.20
C ALA A 142 -11.97 4.19 -2.14
N ASP A 143 -11.50 3.35 -3.04
CA ASP A 143 -10.45 3.63 -4.02
C ASP A 143 -10.78 4.87 -4.88
N ALA A 144 -12.01 4.97 -5.38
CA ALA A 144 -12.45 6.12 -6.19
C ALA A 144 -12.40 7.47 -5.42
N ASP A 145 -12.48 7.44 -4.10
CA ASP A 145 -12.35 8.64 -3.26
C ASP A 145 -10.90 9.07 -3.18
N ILE A 146 -9.98 8.12 -3.00
CA ILE A 146 -8.52 8.37 -2.99
C ILE A 146 -8.08 8.98 -4.33
N ASP A 147 -8.55 8.45 -5.46
CA ASP A 147 -8.25 8.97 -6.79
C ASP A 147 -8.68 10.44 -6.94
N ARG A 148 -9.87 10.77 -6.47
CA ARG A 148 -10.38 12.16 -6.52
C ARG A 148 -9.55 13.10 -5.64
N GLU A 149 -9.20 12.67 -4.45
CA GLU A 149 -8.35 13.44 -3.54
C GLU A 149 -6.94 13.63 -4.10
N TYR A 150 -6.35 12.59 -4.68
CA TYR A 150 -5.05 12.68 -5.36
C TYR A 150 -5.07 13.72 -6.49
N GLN A 151 -6.11 13.72 -7.34
CA GLN A 151 -6.24 14.70 -8.41
C GLN A 151 -6.43 16.12 -7.87
N SER A 152 -7.17 16.30 -6.78
CA SER A 152 -7.36 17.58 -6.12
C SER A 152 -6.06 18.09 -5.52
N ALA A 153 -5.34 17.25 -4.75
CA ALA A 153 -4.06 17.55 -4.16
C ALA A 153 -3.01 17.95 -5.23
N THR A 154 -2.97 17.20 -6.34
CA THR A 154 -2.06 17.50 -7.46
C THR A 154 -2.31 18.90 -8.02
N ARG A 155 -3.56 19.32 -8.21
CA ARG A 155 -3.89 20.69 -8.67
C ARG A 155 -3.47 21.75 -7.66
N THR A 156 -3.67 21.51 -6.37
CA THR A 156 -3.23 22.42 -5.29
C THR A 156 -1.71 22.58 -5.30
N LEU A 157 -0.97 21.49 -5.44
CA LEU A 157 0.50 21.52 -5.50
C LEU A 157 1.02 22.25 -6.74
N MET A 158 0.36 22.11 -7.91
CA MET A 158 0.68 22.90 -9.10
C MET A 158 0.51 24.40 -8.87
N THR A 159 -0.53 24.81 -8.13
CA THR A 159 -0.70 26.23 -7.75
C THR A 159 0.45 26.73 -6.88
N TYR A 160 0.91 25.92 -5.91
CA TYR A 160 2.06 26.30 -5.07
C TYR A 160 3.35 26.48 -5.88
N MET A 161 3.58 25.68 -6.93
CA MET A 161 4.74 25.88 -7.82
C MET A 161 4.67 27.18 -8.61
N ILE A 162 3.47 27.60 -9.03
CA ILE A 162 3.26 28.85 -9.77
C ILE A 162 3.45 30.06 -8.85
N GLU A 163 2.96 29.99 -7.61
CA GLU A 163 3.05 31.07 -6.62
C GLU A 163 4.51 31.34 -6.19
N ASP A 164 5.30 30.29 -6.03
CA ASP A 164 6.71 30.43 -5.63
C ASP A 164 7.60 29.38 -6.31
N PRO A 165 8.23 29.76 -7.46
CA PRO A 165 9.09 28.85 -8.22
C PRO A 165 10.30 28.30 -7.45
N ARG A 166 10.71 28.92 -6.34
CA ARG A 166 11.82 28.43 -5.51
C ARG A 166 11.52 27.10 -4.84
N HIS A 167 10.25 26.74 -4.72
CA HIS A 167 9.79 25.50 -4.08
C HIS A 167 9.47 24.38 -5.08
N ILE A 168 9.68 24.58 -6.38
CA ILE A 168 9.32 23.58 -7.42
C ILE A 168 9.91 22.20 -7.11
N ALA A 169 11.21 22.10 -6.83
CA ALA A 169 11.87 20.82 -6.55
C ALA A 169 11.23 20.09 -5.37
N ARG A 170 10.96 20.83 -4.28
CA ARG A 170 10.32 20.28 -3.10
C ARG A 170 8.88 19.82 -3.35
N VAL A 171 8.09 20.64 -4.06
CA VAL A 171 6.70 20.30 -4.40
C VAL A 171 6.65 19.08 -5.29
N ILE A 172 7.58 18.91 -6.23
CA ILE A 172 7.72 17.70 -7.04
C ILE A 172 7.95 16.47 -6.15
N ASN A 173 8.82 16.56 -5.15
CA ASN A 173 9.04 15.47 -4.20
C ASN A 173 7.74 15.10 -3.44
N VAL A 174 6.96 16.09 -3.01
CA VAL A 174 5.64 15.83 -2.38
C VAL A 174 4.66 15.20 -3.38
N MET A 175 4.67 15.61 -4.65
CA MET A 175 3.85 14.96 -5.69
C MET A 175 4.23 13.48 -5.89
N TRP A 176 5.51 13.13 -5.83
CA TRP A 176 5.94 11.73 -5.86
C TRP A 176 5.44 10.94 -4.65
N VAL A 177 5.42 11.55 -3.46
CA VAL A 177 4.81 10.92 -2.28
C VAL A 177 3.32 10.66 -2.49
N LEU A 178 2.58 11.66 -2.99
CA LEU A 178 1.14 11.48 -3.28
C LEU A 178 0.91 10.38 -4.32
N ARG A 179 1.78 10.28 -5.33
CA ARG A 179 1.70 9.20 -6.32
C ARG A 179 1.97 7.82 -5.70
N SER A 180 2.94 7.72 -4.80
CA SER A 180 3.18 6.47 -4.07
C SER A 180 2.01 6.10 -3.17
N LEU A 181 1.35 7.06 -2.51
CA LEU A 181 0.16 6.80 -1.71
C LEU A 181 -1.03 6.29 -2.56
N GLU A 182 -1.27 6.89 -3.72
CA GLU A 182 -2.31 6.42 -4.65
C GLU A 182 -2.01 4.99 -5.11
N ARG A 183 -0.76 4.67 -5.47
CA ARG A 183 -0.37 3.30 -5.85
C ARG A 183 -0.52 2.28 -4.71
N ILE A 184 -0.26 2.68 -3.47
CA ILE A 184 -0.54 1.85 -2.30
C ILE A 184 -2.05 1.54 -2.21
N GLY A 185 -2.91 2.54 -2.48
CA GLY A 185 -4.36 2.34 -2.59
C GLY A 185 -4.73 1.34 -3.68
N ASP A 186 -4.16 1.49 -4.89
CA ASP A 186 -4.34 0.54 -6.01
C ASP A 186 -4.01 -0.91 -5.60
N HIS A 187 -2.87 -1.13 -4.90
CA HIS A 187 -2.47 -2.46 -4.44
C HIS A 187 -3.40 -3.00 -3.34
N ALA A 188 -3.85 -2.16 -2.41
CA ALA A 188 -4.85 -2.55 -1.40
C ALA A 188 -6.18 -2.96 -2.07
N ARG A 189 -6.62 -2.25 -3.09
CA ARG A 189 -7.74 -2.62 -3.94
C ARG A 189 -7.54 -3.98 -4.60
N ASN A 190 -6.36 -4.23 -5.20
CA ASN A 190 -6.05 -5.52 -5.82
C ASN A 190 -6.16 -6.67 -4.81
N ILE A 191 -5.69 -6.50 -3.58
CA ILE A 191 -5.85 -7.48 -2.50
C ILE A 191 -7.34 -7.75 -2.24
N ALA A 192 -8.16 -6.69 -2.13
CA ALA A 192 -9.61 -6.85 -1.94
C ALA A 192 -10.29 -7.58 -3.12
N GLU A 193 -9.85 -7.34 -4.36
CA GLU A 193 -10.32 -8.09 -5.54
C GLU A 193 -9.99 -9.60 -5.44
N GLN A 194 -8.82 -9.96 -4.89
CA GLN A 194 -8.49 -11.37 -4.63
C GLN A 194 -9.40 -11.99 -3.58
N VAL A 195 -9.80 -11.23 -2.53
CA VAL A 195 -10.78 -11.72 -1.53
C VAL A 195 -12.11 -12.06 -2.19
N ILE A 196 -12.65 -11.18 -3.03
CA ILE A 196 -13.90 -11.44 -3.77
C ILE A 196 -13.76 -12.65 -4.68
N TYR A 197 -12.63 -12.78 -5.36
CA TYR A 197 -12.33 -13.93 -6.22
C TYR A 197 -12.28 -15.25 -5.42
N MET A 198 -11.67 -15.26 -4.23
CA MET A 198 -11.65 -16.44 -3.35
C MET A 198 -13.03 -16.79 -2.84
N ALA A 199 -13.79 -15.80 -2.35
CA ALA A 199 -15.08 -16.02 -1.69
C ALA A 199 -16.20 -16.36 -2.67
N LYS A 200 -16.29 -15.65 -3.80
CA LYS A 200 -17.43 -15.74 -4.74
C LYS A 200 -17.09 -16.48 -6.05
N GLY A 201 -15.83 -16.67 -6.36
CA GLY A 201 -15.38 -17.43 -7.53
C GLY A 201 -15.47 -16.70 -8.88
N PHE A 202 -15.75 -15.39 -8.89
CA PHE A 202 -15.73 -14.56 -10.10
C PHE A 202 -14.68 -13.45 -9.98
N ASP A 203 -14.15 -13.03 -11.14
CA ASP A 203 -13.17 -11.96 -11.21
C ASP A 203 -13.86 -10.59 -11.15
N ALA A 204 -13.68 -9.86 -10.06
CA ALA A 204 -14.32 -8.56 -9.84
C ALA A 204 -13.77 -7.45 -10.76
N ARG A 205 -12.56 -7.60 -11.32
CA ARG A 205 -11.90 -6.60 -12.18
C ARG A 205 -12.67 -6.25 -13.45
N HIS A 206 -13.49 -7.15 -13.95
CA HIS A 206 -14.24 -6.99 -15.20
C HIS A 206 -15.76 -6.88 -14.99
N THR A 207 -16.19 -6.82 -13.74
CA THR A 207 -17.62 -6.67 -13.40
C THR A 207 -17.86 -5.20 -13.05
N LYS A 208 -18.79 -4.53 -13.77
CA LYS A 208 -19.27 -3.22 -13.33
C LYS A 208 -20.05 -3.42 -12.04
N ILE A 209 -19.48 -2.97 -10.94
CA ILE A 209 -20.10 -2.93 -9.62
C ILE A 209 -20.92 -1.65 -9.51
#